data_2655a4f15005ada26794bcbbc705bbec
#
_entry.id   2655a4f15005ada26794bcbbc705bbec
#
_cell.length_a   1.000
_cell.length_b   1.000
_cell.length_c   1.000
_cell.angle_alpha   90.00
_cell.angle_beta   90.00
_cell.angle_gamma   90.00
#
_symmetry.space_group_name_H-M   'P 1'
#
loop_
_entity.id
_entity.type
_entity.pdbx_description
1 polymer ?
#
loop_
_entity_poly.entity_id
_entity_poly.type
_entity_poly.pdbx_seq_one_letter_code
_entity_poly.pdbx_strand_id
1 'polypeptide(L)'
;MKKYIILAAVMLSALAVNAQTTWTNDPQHSRLGFVVKHLMISEIDGRFADFNATVTTIKPDYSDAKITLTAKVASINTNVEPRDAHLKSADFFDAE
;
A
#
# COMPACT_ATOMS: atom_id res chain seq x y z
N MET A 1 12.02 -40.12 -29.14
CA MET A 1 11.29 -39.95 -27.87
C MET A 1 11.85 -38.80 -27.01
N LYS A 2 13.16 -38.70 -26.82
CA LYS A 2 13.75 -37.59 -26.01
C LYS A 2 13.45 -36.20 -26.57
N LYS A 3 13.29 -36.04 -27.88
CA LYS A 3 12.97 -34.73 -28.51
C LYS A 3 11.58 -34.22 -28.15
N TYR A 4 10.61 -35.10 -27.94
CA TYR A 4 9.23 -34.72 -27.63
C TYR A 4 9.05 -34.34 -26.18
N ILE A 5 9.87 -34.88 -25.29
CA ILE A 5 9.86 -34.52 -23.85
C ILE A 5 10.36 -33.10 -23.66
N ILE A 6 11.39 -32.68 -24.39
CA ILE A 6 11.92 -31.31 -24.34
C ILE A 6 10.89 -30.30 -24.87
N LEU A 7 10.18 -30.63 -25.93
CA LEU A 7 9.14 -29.77 -26.50
C LEU A 7 7.96 -29.60 -25.52
N ALA A 8 7.54 -30.66 -24.84
CA ALA A 8 6.49 -30.62 -23.84
C ALA A 8 6.91 -29.78 -22.63
N ALA A 9 8.16 -29.86 -22.17
CA ALA A 9 8.70 -29.03 -21.10
C ALA A 9 8.73 -27.55 -21.46
N VAL A 10 9.07 -27.19 -22.68
CA VAL A 10 9.06 -25.81 -23.18
C VAL A 10 7.62 -25.26 -23.25
N MET A 11 6.66 -26.07 -23.68
CA MET A 11 5.24 -25.67 -23.70
C MET A 11 4.69 -25.47 -22.29
N LEU A 12 5.04 -26.30 -21.32
CA LEU A 12 4.64 -26.13 -19.93
C LEU A 12 5.24 -24.86 -19.32
N SER A 13 6.48 -24.53 -19.65
CA SER A 13 7.09 -23.28 -19.14
C SER A 13 6.47 -22.03 -19.77
N ALA A 14 5.98 -22.10 -21.00
CA ALA A 14 5.27 -20.99 -21.63
C ALA A 14 3.91 -20.70 -21.00
N LEU A 15 3.25 -21.71 -20.41
CA LEU A 15 2.00 -21.52 -19.68
C LEU A 15 2.20 -20.85 -18.32
N ALA A 16 3.41 -20.84 -17.77
CA ALA A 16 3.74 -20.19 -16.52
C ALA A 16 4.01 -18.67 -16.63
N VAL A 17 3.89 -18.11 -17.86
CA VAL A 17 4.18 -16.68 -18.12
C VAL A 17 3.06 -15.76 -17.59
N ASN A 18 1.88 -16.27 -17.22
CA ASN A 18 0.80 -15.50 -16.60
C ASN A 18 1.04 -15.33 -15.09
N ALA A 19 2.25 -14.90 -14.72
CA ALA A 19 2.60 -14.67 -13.33
C ALA A 19 1.95 -13.40 -12.80
N GLN A 20 1.57 -13.44 -11.54
CA GLN A 20 1.06 -12.30 -10.79
C GLN A 20 2.06 -11.14 -10.81
N THR A 21 1.59 -9.95 -11.15
CA THR A 21 2.38 -8.74 -11.10
C THR A 21 2.12 -8.03 -9.77
N THR A 22 3.19 -7.62 -9.10
CA THR A 22 3.12 -6.89 -7.85
C THR A 22 3.69 -5.49 -8.05
N TRP A 23 2.92 -4.49 -7.66
CA TRP A 23 3.32 -3.09 -7.66
C TRP A 23 3.43 -2.60 -6.24
N THR A 24 4.45 -1.80 -5.96
CA THR A 24 4.61 -1.13 -4.67
C THR A 24 4.64 0.38 -4.87
N ASN A 25 4.25 1.12 -3.85
CA ASN A 25 4.33 2.57 -3.92
C ASN A 25 5.78 3.06 -3.93
N ASP A 26 6.00 4.18 -4.59
CA ASP A 26 7.27 4.90 -4.53
C ASP A 26 7.26 5.80 -3.29
N PRO A 27 8.11 5.54 -2.27
CA PRO A 27 8.07 6.32 -1.03
C PRO A 27 8.34 7.81 -1.22
N GLN A 28 9.08 8.17 -2.27
CA GLN A 28 9.44 9.56 -2.51
C GLN A 28 8.32 10.36 -3.20
N HIS A 29 7.44 9.67 -3.92
CA HIS A 29 6.40 10.30 -4.72
C HIS A 29 5.00 9.90 -4.30
N SER A 30 4.86 9.26 -3.13
CA SER A 30 3.58 8.80 -2.60
C SER A 30 3.26 9.49 -1.29
N ARG A 31 1.99 9.72 -1.06
CA ARG A 31 1.51 10.35 0.17
C ARG A 31 0.21 9.67 0.61
N LEU A 32 0.16 9.32 1.88
CA LEU A 32 -1.08 8.92 2.54
C LEU A 32 -1.48 10.03 3.51
N GLY A 33 -2.51 10.77 3.17
CA GLY A 33 -2.95 11.92 3.94
C GLY A 33 -4.43 11.87 4.28
N PHE A 34 -4.83 12.76 5.16
CA PHE A 34 -6.21 12.95 5.57
C PHE A 34 -6.49 14.41 5.87
N VAL A 35 -7.77 14.77 5.83
CA VAL A 35 -8.25 16.09 6.21
C VAL A 35 -9.40 15.91 7.19
N VAL A 36 -9.38 16.64 8.29
CA VAL A 36 -10.44 16.63 9.30
C VAL A 36 -10.97 18.04 9.49
N LYS A 37 -12.28 18.17 9.59
CA LYS A 37 -12.89 19.45 10.00
C LYS A 37 -12.76 19.62 11.50
N HIS A 38 -12.21 20.77 11.89
CA HIS A 38 -12.06 21.15 13.30
C HIS A 38 -13.02 22.28 13.65
N LEU A 39 -13.88 22.03 14.63
CA LEU A 39 -14.88 22.98 15.11
C LEU A 39 -15.77 23.56 13.99
N MET A 40 -15.97 22.81 12.91
CA MET A 40 -16.77 23.16 11.73
C MET A 40 -16.28 24.42 10.98
N ILE A 41 -15.13 24.98 11.36
CA ILE A 41 -14.63 26.26 10.82
C ILE A 41 -13.33 26.06 10.05
N SER A 42 -12.45 25.19 10.53
CA SER A 42 -11.15 24.98 9.92
C SER A 42 -10.90 23.51 9.54
N GLU A 43 -10.00 23.32 8.62
CA GLU A 43 -9.56 22.01 8.20
C GLU A 43 -8.14 21.77 8.71
N ILE A 44 -7.92 20.58 9.28
CA ILE A 44 -6.61 20.13 9.69
C ILE A 44 -6.23 18.99 8.76
N ASP A 45 -5.13 19.14 8.05
CA ASP A 45 -4.58 18.07 7.26
C ASP A 45 -3.45 17.36 8.00
N GLY A 46 -3.33 16.08 7.72
CA GLY A 46 -2.27 15.27 8.29
C GLY A 46 -1.87 14.17 7.33
N ARG A 47 -0.82 13.47 7.69
CA ARG A 47 -0.31 12.36 6.90
C ARG A 47 0.30 11.29 7.80
N PHE A 48 0.41 10.09 7.25
CA PHE A 48 1.25 9.03 7.81
C PHE A 48 2.54 8.99 7.01
N ALA A 49 3.66 9.33 7.63
CA ALA A 49 4.94 9.43 6.94
C ALA A 49 5.49 8.06 6.55
N ASP A 50 5.13 7.02 7.28
CA ASP A 50 5.58 5.67 7.03
C ASP A 50 4.39 4.77 6.68
N PHE A 51 4.24 4.46 5.41
CA PHE A 51 3.20 3.58 4.91
C PHE A 51 3.71 2.78 3.72
N ASN A 52 3.04 1.68 3.43
CA ASN A 52 3.33 0.85 2.29
C ASN A 52 2.03 0.41 1.63
N ALA A 53 1.97 0.53 0.32
CA ALA A 53 0.85 0.07 -0.48
C ALA A 53 1.34 -0.93 -1.52
N THR A 54 0.63 -2.03 -1.65
CA THR A 54 0.91 -3.03 -2.68
C THR A 54 -0.34 -3.33 -3.47
N VAL A 55 -0.17 -3.51 -4.77
CA VAL A 55 -1.22 -3.92 -5.68
C VAL A 55 -0.74 -5.18 -6.39
N THR A 56 -1.50 -6.24 -6.30
CA THR A 56 -1.22 -7.47 -7.02
C THR A 56 -2.33 -7.75 -8.01
N THR A 57 -1.96 -8.12 -9.22
CA THR A 57 -2.89 -8.40 -10.30
C THR A 57 -2.32 -9.43 -11.27
N ILE A 58 -3.18 -10.24 -11.87
CA ILE A 58 -2.86 -11.17 -12.95
C ILE A 58 -3.38 -10.61 -14.28
N LYS A 59 -4.54 -9.97 -14.24
CA LYS A 59 -5.20 -9.45 -15.45
C LYS A 59 -4.68 -8.08 -15.86
N PRO A 60 -4.49 -7.83 -17.17
CA PRO A 60 -3.97 -6.54 -17.66
C PRO A 60 -4.87 -5.35 -17.35
N ASP A 61 -6.18 -5.57 -17.17
CA ASP A 61 -7.16 -4.52 -16.89
C ASP A 61 -7.32 -4.23 -15.39
N TYR A 62 -6.54 -4.92 -14.54
CA TYR A 62 -6.58 -4.77 -13.07
C TYR A 62 -7.92 -5.15 -12.42
N SER A 63 -8.80 -5.88 -13.13
CA SER A 63 -10.11 -6.25 -12.59
C SER A 63 -10.04 -7.21 -11.42
N ASP A 64 -8.93 -7.93 -11.27
CA ASP A 64 -8.64 -8.86 -10.18
C ASP A 64 -7.69 -8.28 -9.13
N ALA A 65 -7.42 -6.98 -9.16
CA ALA A 65 -6.42 -6.37 -8.32
C ALA A 65 -6.74 -6.53 -6.83
N LYS A 66 -5.73 -6.93 -6.07
CA LYS A 66 -5.75 -6.93 -4.61
C LYS A 66 -4.86 -5.78 -4.13
N ILE A 67 -5.44 -4.91 -3.33
CA ILE A 67 -4.74 -3.75 -2.80
C ILE A 67 -4.58 -3.93 -1.29
N THR A 68 -3.35 -3.83 -0.82
CA THR A 68 -3.03 -3.86 0.61
C THR A 68 -2.34 -2.56 0.97
N LEU A 69 -2.88 -1.87 1.95
CA LEU A 69 -2.33 -0.63 2.48
C LEU A 69 -2.01 -0.83 3.95
N THR A 70 -0.77 -0.57 4.32
CA THR A 70 -0.31 -0.63 5.72
C THR A 70 0.32 0.70 6.07
N ALA A 71 -0.10 1.29 7.17
CA ALA A 71 0.47 2.53 7.67
C ALA A 71 0.90 2.36 9.12
N LYS A 72 2.08 2.86 9.45
CA LYS A 72 2.50 2.96 10.86
C LYS A 72 1.80 4.15 11.50
N VAL A 73 0.93 3.90 12.44
CA VAL A 73 0.16 4.94 13.12
C VAL A 73 1.08 5.89 13.88
N ALA A 74 2.18 5.39 14.42
CA ALA A 74 3.18 6.22 15.09
C ALA A 74 3.83 7.25 14.17
N SER A 75 3.70 7.09 12.84
CA SER A 75 4.24 8.03 11.85
C SER A 75 3.29 9.18 11.52
N ILE A 76 2.19 9.31 12.24
CA ILE A 76 1.22 10.40 12.03
C ILE A 76 1.88 11.76 12.22
N ASN A 77 1.61 12.68 11.31
CA ASN A 77 2.20 14.02 11.30
C ASN A 77 1.16 15.03 10.85
N THR A 78 0.79 15.94 11.74
CA THR A 78 -0.13 17.04 11.47
C THR A 78 0.58 18.40 11.54
N ASN A 79 1.93 18.39 11.59
CA ASN A 79 2.79 19.57 11.72
C ASN A 79 2.67 20.30 13.07
N VAL A 80 2.04 19.68 14.06
CA VAL A 80 1.95 20.19 15.43
C VAL A 80 2.33 19.05 16.38
N GLU A 81 3.51 19.12 16.95
CA GLU A 81 4.07 18.04 17.77
C GLU A 81 3.21 17.64 18.96
N PRO A 82 2.69 18.57 19.79
CA PRO A 82 1.79 18.18 20.90
C PRO A 82 0.51 17.50 20.42
N ARG A 83 -0.02 17.92 19.29
CA ARG A 83 -1.20 17.28 18.69
C ARG A 83 -0.88 15.87 18.22
N ASP A 84 0.26 15.68 17.57
CA ASP A 84 0.69 14.36 17.13
C ASP A 84 0.88 13.40 18.31
N ALA A 85 1.47 13.89 19.41
CA ALA A 85 1.62 13.11 20.64
C ALA A 85 0.27 12.70 21.22
N HIS A 86 -0.71 13.59 21.22
CA HIS A 86 -2.07 13.30 21.71
C HIS A 86 -2.78 12.27 20.82
N LEU A 87 -2.60 12.38 19.51
CA LEU A 87 -3.19 11.41 18.57
C LEU A 87 -2.61 10.00 18.74
N LYS A 88 -1.36 9.89 19.16
CA LYS A 88 -0.73 8.60 19.45
C LYS A 88 -1.12 8.02 20.80
N SER A 89 -1.70 8.82 21.67
CA SER A 89 -2.08 8.41 23.02
C SER A 89 -3.27 7.46 23.03
N ALA A 90 -3.57 6.91 24.21
CA ALA A 90 -4.69 6.01 24.41
C ALA A 90 -6.06 6.66 24.12
N ASP A 91 -6.14 7.99 24.12
CA ASP A 91 -7.37 8.71 23.78
C ASP A 91 -7.76 8.53 22.30
N PHE A 92 -6.81 8.19 21.43
CA PHE A 92 -7.04 8.03 20.00
C PHE A 92 -6.48 6.70 19.50
N PHE A 93 -5.29 6.71 18.90
CA PHE A 93 -4.77 5.52 18.22
C PHE A 93 -4.05 4.53 19.14
N ASP A 94 -3.64 4.96 20.32
CA ASP A 94 -2.90 4.12 21.27
C ASP A 94 -1.67 3.46 20.60
N ALA A 95 -0.87 4.25 19.93
CA ALA A 95 0.25 3.81 19.10
C ALA A 95 1.57 3.88 19.86
N GLU A 96 1.73 2.99 20.83
CA GLU A 96 2.99 2.85 21.59
C GLU A 96 3.74 1.57 21.23
#